data_989b1440a2ba6a2b31dae31c9ff73039
#
_entry.id   989b1440a2ba6a2b31dae31c9ff73039
#
_cell.length_a   1.000
_cell.length_b   1.000
_cell.length_c   1.000
_cell.angle_alpha   90.00
_cell.angle_beta   90.00
_cell.angle_gamma   90.00
#
_symmetry.space_group_name_H-M   'P 1'
#
loop_
_entity.id
_entity.type
_entity.pdbx_description
1 polymer ?
#
loop_
_entity_poly.entity_id
_entity_poly.type
_entity_poly.pdbx_seq_one_letter_code
_entity_poly.pdbx_strand_id
1 'polypeptide(L)'
;MGGKREAFAARREAMGFTQEGLAAAVGVEFYTVGRWERGVLTPQPWRRPRIAKALDVSLEELNVLLDSPDLPQPVTGQVLMGRPPQTSLVPSSPASAVTADQVDASDAFGPEIAEHVRRSREEWLRVRRAAGARGRELTELAAWLYPVSKRAPGGHVLTGPDWLLDTPVELNSVRLKFSEVERPVSKLKPVDHVLPLTARGERYAGYSRAVRDLVRPRLLENRLSYRLLEVSQCNGLELTFGTTTFFEVFDIKECLAHEFKAAWLASGGSVPDWSALPLRSTIGDPFDPARMLMSPGISTLTIRKDRRGEHRFMMHQRDGRAVADGGGMCTVMPSGEFQPSSLAAVDVHNDFSLWRNIMREYSEEFLGNPEHDGAGTSSIDYAEQEPFRSFEQARADGRFRLWHYGLVMDALTLGASQRTVAVLDDEIFDRLFTGLVATNDEGHVVGEGGRTDMPFTSEAIDRLEPRLSASSLTLLRLAWRDRQLLLG
;
A
#
# COMPACT_ATOMS: atom_id res chain seq x y z
N MET A 1 25.84 -18.04 -6.22
CA MET A 1 24.77 -19.01 -5.91
C MET A 1 24.96 -19.41 -4.47
N GLY A 2 24.01 -19.10 -3.57
CA GLY A 2 24.09 -19.54 -2.18
C GLY A 2 23.98 -21.06 -2.10
N GLY A 3 24.86 -21.71 -1.31
CA GLY A 3 24.80 -23.16 -1.07
C GLY A 3 23.54 -23.55 -0.30
N LYS A 4 23.13 -24.82 -0.37
CA LYS A 4 22.05 -25.36 0.45
C LYS A 4 22.39 -25.21 1.93
N ARG A 5 21.44 -24.79 2.74
CA ARG A 5 21.57 -24.64 4.20
C ARG A 5 21.05 -25.91 4.90
N GLU A 6 21.80 -27.00 4.77
CA GLU A 6 21.38 -28.31 5.30
C GLU A 6 21.23 -28.31 6.83
N ALA A 7 22.11 -27.57 7.53
CA ALA A 7 22.03 -27.41 8.97
C ALA A 7 20.71 -26.69 9.43
N PHE A 8 20.24 -25.70 8.67
CA PHE A 8 18.98 -25.04 8.95
C PHE A 8 17.80 -26.00 8.72
N ALA A 9 17.80 -26.76 7.62
CA ALA A 9 16.78 -27.76 7.33
C ALA A 9 16.74 -28.86 8.40
N ALA A 10 17.91 -29.39 8.79
CA ALA A 10 18.04 -30.41 9.84
C ALA A 10 17.50 -29.88 11.19
N ARG A 11 17.78 -28.63 11.57
CA ARG A 11 17.24 -28.04 12.79
C ARG A 11 15.72 -27.91 12.75
N ARG A 12 15.15 -27.48 11.62
CA ARG A 12 13.69 -27.43 11.43
C ARG A 12 13.05 -28.81 11.66
N GLU A 13 13.62 -29.85 11.05
CA GLU A 13 13.14 -31.22 11.16
C GLU A 13 13.28 -31.77 12.57
N ALA A 14 14.40 -31.48 13.23
CA ALA A 14 14.63 -31.86 14.63
C ALA A 14 13.58 -31.24 15.59
N MET A 15 13.04 -30.06 15.24
CA MET A 15 11.95 -29.41 15.97
C MET A 15 10.55 -29.90 15.54
N GLY A 16 10.48 -30.91 14.68
CA GLY A 16 9.22 -31.51 14.21
C GLY A 16 8.43 -30.68 13.20
N PHE A 17 9.04 -29.64 12.62
CA PHE A 17 8.36 -28.82 11.63
C PHE A 17 8.55 -29.35 10.19
N THR A 18 7.46 -29.45 9.44
CA THR A 18 7.53 -29.42 7.96
C THR A 18 7.90 -28.00 7.49
N GLN A 19 8.27 -27.83 6.23
CA GLN A 19 8.49 -26.48 5.67
C GLN A 19 7.23 -25.59 5.82
N GLU A 20 6.04 -26.17 5.57
CA GLU A 20 4.75 -25.51 5.74
C GLU A 20 4.46 -25.20 7.21
N GLY A 21 4.78 -26.13 8.11
CA GLY A 21 4.59 -25.96 9.55
C GLY A 21 5.44 -24.82 10.10
N LEU A 22 6.72 -24.76 9.73
CA LEU A 22 7.58 -23.64 10.12
C LEU A 22 7.10 -22.32 9.46
N ALA A 23 6.73 -22.34 8.19
CA ALA A 23 6.20 -21.17 7.50
C ALA A 23 4.97 -20.60 8.23
N ALA A 24 4.04 -21.43 8.61
CA ALA A 24 2.86 -21.03 9.40
C ALA A 24 3.25 -20.47 10.78
N ALA A 25 4.20 -21.13 11.48
CA ALA A 25 4.65 -20.71 12.82
C ALA A 25 5.33 -19.33 12.81
N VAL A 26 6.09 -19.01 11.73
CA VAL A 26 6.82 -17.75 11.61
C VAL A 26 6.10 -16.70 10.76
N GLY A 27 4.93 -17.05 10.17
CA GLY A 27 4.08 -16.14 9.40
C GLY A 27 4.65 -15.80 8.04
N VAL A 28 5.11 -16.80 7.28
CA VAL A 28 5.57 -16.66 5.89
C VAL A 28 4.84 -17.65 4.97
N GLU A 29 4.93 -17.44 3.67
CA GLU A 29 4.41 -18.38 2.67
C GLU A 29 5.19 -19.71 2.71
N PHE A 30 4.52 -20.82 2.48
CA PHE A 30 5.08 -22.18 2.62
C PHE A 30 6.36 -22.39 1.80
N TYR A 31 6.43 -21.85 0.58
CA TYR A 31 7.61 -21.94 -0.28
C TYR A 31 8.82 -21.11 0.21
N THR A 32 8.60 -20.16 1.13
CA THR A 32 9.66 -19.25 1.62
C THR A 32 10.69 -19.99 2.46
N VAL A 33 10.26 -20.94 3.30
CA VAL A 33 11.16 -21.77 4.09
C VAL A 33 12.05 -22.62 3.18
N GLY A 34 11.48 -23.23 2.14
CA GLY A 34 12.25 -23.97 1.16
C GLY A 34 13.27 -23.10 0.39
N ARG A 35 12.99 -21.81 0.17
CA ARG A 35 13.96 -20.86 -0.41
C ARG A 35 15.07 -20.50 0.56
N TRP A 36 14.78 -20.41 1.86
CA TRP A 36 15.80 -20.24 2.89
C TRP A 36 16.75 -21.44 2.95
N GLU A 37 16.21 -22.65 2.94
CA GLU A 37 17.00 -23.88 2.94
C GLU A 37 17.88 -24.06 1.70
N ARG A 38 17.38 -23.64 0.54
CA ARG A 38 18.17 -23.66 -0.69
C ARG A 38 19.17 -22.50 -0.81
N GLY A 39 19.24 -21.60 0.17
CA GLY A 39 20.12 -20.43 0.13
C GLY A 39 19.75 -19.38 -0.93
N VAL A 40 18.56 -19.51 -1.55
CA VAL A 40 18.06 -18.57 -2.57
C VAL A 40 17.61 -17.25 -1.94
N LEU A 41 17.15 -17.33 -0.67
CA LEU A 41 16.70 -16.19 0.12
C LEU A 41 17.26 -16.32 1.53
N THR A 42 17.54 -15.18 2.18
CA THR A 42 17.93 -15.14 3.59
C THR A 42 16.81 -14.47 4.39
N PRO A 43 16.41 -15.01 5.57
CA PRO A 43 15.40 -14.38 6.40
C PRO A 43 15.83 -12.96 6.80
N GLN A 44 14.92 -12.02 6.65
CA GLN A 44 15.12 -10.64 7.04
C GLN A 44 15.47 -10.54 8.54
N PRO A 45 16.34 -9.60 8.97
CA PRO A 45 16.79 -9.47 10.35
C PRO A 45 15.66 -9.44 11.37
N TRP A 46 14.59 -8.72 11.09
CA TRP A 46 13.44 -8.59 11.98
C TRP A 46 12.58 -9.86 12.11
N ARG A 47 12.68 -10.82 11.17
CA ARG A 47 12.03 -12.14 11.26
C ARG A 47 12.86 -13.13 12.05
N ARG A 48 14.18 -12.93 12.15
CA ARG A 48 15.10 -13.87 12.79
C ARG A 48 14.74 -14.18 14.25
N PRO A 49 14.30 -13.22 15.09
CA PRO A 49 13.88 -13.55 16.47
C PRO A 49 12.72 -14.54 16.53
N ARG A 50 11.75 -14.43 15.61
CA ARG A 50 10.62 -15.37 15.56
C ARG A 50 11.01 -16.74 15.05
N ILE A 51 11.93 -16.80 14.08
CA ILE A 51 12.49 -18.05 13.58
C ILE A 51 13.34 -18.72 14.67
N ALA A 52 14.20 -17.98 15.32
CA ALA A 52 15.02 -18.46 16.44
C ALA A 52 14.16 -19.06 17.54
N LYS A 53 13.09 -18.37 17.93
CA LYS A 53 12.11 -18.88 18.91
C LYS A 53 11.41 -20.16 18.45
N ALA A 54 10.99 -20.23 17.18
CA ALA A 54 10.32 -21.42 16.64
C ALA A 54 11.26 -22.62 16.55
N LEU A 55 12.53 -22.38 16.26
CA LEU A 55 13.57 -23.41 16.14
C LEU A 55 14.28 -23.70 17.48
N ASP A 56 13.90 -23.02 18.56
CA ASP A 56 14.54 -23.12 19.89
C ASP A 56 16.06 -22.99 19.82
N VAL A 57 16.51 -21.88 19.23
CA VAL A 57 17.93 -21.49 19.11
C VAL A 57 18.10 -20.03 19.47
N SER A 58 19.33 -19.63 19.83
CA SER A 58 19.68 -18.21 19.96
C SER A 58 19.77 -17.51 18.59
N LEU A 59 19.76 -16.17 18.56
CA LEU A 59 19.96 -15.42 17.34
C LEU A 59 21.33 -15.66 16.70
N GLU A 60 22.36 -15.88 17.53
CA GLU A 60 23.73 -16.18 17.07
C GLU A 60 23.76 -17.55 16.40
N GLU A 61 23.17 -18.59 17.02
CA GLU A 61 23.05 -19.92 16.43
C GLU A 61 22.23 -19.89 15.15
N LEU A 62 21.13 -19.15 15.10
CA LEU A 62 20.36 -18.98 13.86
C LEU A 62 21.19 -18.36 12.75
N ASN A 63 22.00 -17.35 13.04
CA ASN A 63 22.87 -16.74 12.05
C ASN A 63 23.89 -17.75 11.54
N VAL A 64 24.48 -18.56 12.41
CA VAL A 64 25.38 -19.66 11.98
C VAL A 64 24.66 -20.65 11.07
N LEU A 65 23.42 -21.04 11.38
CA LEU A 65 22.61 -21.92 10.53
C LEU A 65 22.27 -21.31 9.17
N LEU A 66 22.21 -19.99 9.09
CA LEU A 66 21.91 -19.25 7.85
C LEU A 66 23.17 -18.93 7.00
N ASP A 67 24.34 -18.85 7.62
CA ASP A 67 25.59 -18.43 6.97
C ASP A 67 26.48 -19.61 6.54
N SER A 68 26.22 -20.85 7.02
CA SER A 68 27.04 -22.02 6.73
C SER A 68 26.53 -22.84 5.53
N PRO A 69 27.27 -22.88 4.43
CA PRO A 69 27.23 -24.01 3.51
C PRO A 69 28.22 -25.06 4.04
N ASP A 70 27.71 -26.20 4.50
CA ASP A 70 28.46 -27.38 4.91
C ASP A 70 29.36 -27.28 6.15
N LEU A 71 28.88 -27.78 7.30
CA LEU A 71 29.72 -28.31 8.36
C LEU A 71 29.31 -29.77 8.67
N PRO A 72 30.31 -30.68 8.88
CA PRO A 72 30.03 -32.10 9.10
C PRO A 72 29.37 -32.38 10.44
N GLN A 73 28.59 -33.45 10.49
CA GLN A 73 27.83 -33.91 11.66
C GLN A 73 28.73 -34.11 12.89
N PRO A 74 28.26 -33.71 14.10
CA PRO A 74 28.92 -34.17 15.33
C PRO A 74 28.48 -35.57 15.69
N VAL A 75 29.49 -36.39 15.95
CA VAL A 75 29.39 -37.74 16.49
C VAL A 75 28.77 -37.74 17.88
N THR A 76 27.82 -38.64 18.11
CA THR A 76 27.23 -38.98 19.39
C THR A 76 28.24 -39.34 20.47
N GLY A 77 28.13 -38.75 21.65
CA GLY A 77 28.93 -39.15 22.82
C GLY A 77 28.44 -38.55 24.14
N GLN A 78 27.64 -39.36 24.83
CA GLN A 78 27.48 -39.51 26.32
C GLN A 78 27.50 -38.31 27.28
N VAL A 79 26.36 -38.11 27.87
CA VAL A 79 25.99 -37.96 29.32
C VAL A 79 27.11 -37.66 30.31
N LEU A 80 26.98 -36.56 31.06
CA LEU A 80 27.22 -36.51 32.49
C LEU A 80 26.36 -35.44 33.18
N MET A 81 25.70 -35.90 34.23
CA MET A 81 24.83 -35.15 35.14
C MET A 81 25.62 -34.18 36.02
N GLY A 82 25.00 -33.06 36.35
CA GLY A 82 25.43 -32.23 37.47
C GLY A 82 24.34 -31.20 37.83
N ARG A 83 23.71 -31.40 38.97
CA ARG A 83 22.63 -30.59 39.56
C ARG A 83 23.21 -29.57 40.56
N PRO A 84 22.45 -28.59 41.09
CA PRO A 84 22.67 -27.13 41.02
C PRO A 84 23.20 -26.54 42.33
N PRO A 85 23.23 -25.22 42.51
CA PRO A 85 22.54 -24.70 43.71
C PRO A 85 21.61 -23.52 43.47
N GLN A 86 20.52 -23.58 44.23
CA GLN A 86 19.57 -22.51 44.47
C GLN A 86 20.18 -21.39 45.30
N THR A 87 19.81 -20.16 45.01
CA THR A 87 19.69 -19.11 46.03
C THR A 87 18.55 -18.17 45.67
N SER A 88 17.62 -18.10 46.59
CA SER A 88 16.45 -17.24 46.64
C SER A 88 16.82 -15.77 46.93
N LEU A 89 16.13 -14.83 46.35
CA LEU A 89 15.67 -13.59 46.99
C LEU A 89 14.53 -12.97 46.16
N VAL A 90 13.44 -12.65 46.82
CA VAL A 90 12.13 -12.11 46.44
C VAL A 90 12.13 -10.62 46.85
N PRO A 91 11.12 -9.81 46.47
CA PRO A 91 10.61 -9.32 45.19
C PRO A 91 10.58 -7.79 45.08
N SER A 92 10.41 -7.27 43.91
CA SER A 92 9.87 -5.91 43.68
C SER A 92 8.83 -5.98 42.56
N SER A 93 7.64 -5.52 42.84
CA SER A 93 6.47 -5.54 41.97
C SER A 93 6.68 -4.79 40.65
N PRO A 94 6.20 -5.34 39.56
CA PRO A 94 6.07 -4.57 38.32
C PRO A 94 4.68 -3.95 38.22
N ALA A 95 4.70 -2.74 37.64
CA ALA A 95 3.49 -2.03 37.21
C ALA A 95 2.68 -2.89 36.22
N SER A 96 1.40 -2.91 36.41
CA SER A 96 0.42 -3.68 35.65
C SER A 96 0.44 -3.31 34.16
N ALA A 97 0.96 -4.20 33.34
CA ALA A 97 0.58 -4.26 31.93
C ALA A 97 -0.85 -4.82 31.87
N VAL A 98 -1.78 -3.98 31.45
CA VAL A 98 -3.16 -4.40 31.15
C VAL A 98 -3.09 -5.28 29.90
N THR A 99 -3.03 -6.56 30.09
CA THR A 99 -3.35 -7.55 29.05
C THR A 99 -4.82 -7.34 28.70
N ALA A 100 -5.09 -7.05 27.42
CA ALA A 100 -6.45 -7.05 26.89
C ALA A 100 -6.97 -8.50 26.97
N ASP A 101 -7.71 -8.79 28.02
CA ASP A 101 -8.49 -10.01 28.14
C ASP A 101 -9.42 -10.13 26.94
N GLN A 102 -9.26 -11.22 26.19
CA GLN A 102 -10.33 -11.75 25.37
C GLN A 102 -11.43 -12.23 26.31
N VAL A 103 -12.26 -11.32 26.77
CA VAL A 103 -13.54 -11.68 27.39
C VAL A 103 -14.37 -12.30 26.29
N ASP A 104 -14.64 -13.58 26.41
CA ASP A 104 -15.57 -14.29 25.54
C ASP A 104 -16.92 -13.58 25.66
N ALA A 105 -17.40 -12.98 24.55
CA ALA A 105 -18.60 -12.15 24.54
C ALA A 105 -19.85 -12.93 25.02
N SER A 106 -19.79 -14.26 25.03
CA SER A 106 -20.88 -15.13 25.50
C SER A 106 -21.18 -14.99 26.98
N ASP A 107 -20.18 -14.70 27.83
CA ASP A 107 -20.36 -14.64 29.28
C ASP A 107 -20.83 -13.26 29.80
N ALA A 108 -20.63 -12.19 28.99
CA ALA A 108 -20.99 -10.82 29.40
C ALA A 108 -22.35 -10.34 28.88
N PHE A 109 -22.85 -10.87 27.76
CA PHE A 109 -24.02 -10.36 27.05
C PHE A 109 -24.87 -11.49 26.48
N GLY A 110 -25.46 -12.34 27.06
CA GLY A 110 -26.36 -13.41 26.62
C GLY A 110 -26.21 -13.94 25.17
N PRO A 111 -26.62 -15.18 24.91
CA PRO A 111 -26.34 -15.87 23.64
C PRO A 111 -26.95 -15.18 22.38
N GLU A 112 -28.05 -14.44 22.53
CA GLU A 112 -28.70 -13.75 21.39
C GLU A 112 -27.85 -12.55 20.89
N ILE A 113 -27.23 -11.80 21.81
CA ILE A 113 -26.35 -10.67 21.46
C ILE A 113 -25.07 -11.21 20.80
N ALA A 114 -24.49 -12.30 21.33
CA ALA A 114 -23.32 -12.93 20.74
C ALA A 114 -23.58 -13.40 19.30
N GLU A 115 -24.73 -14.01 19.04
CA GLU A 115 -25.14 -14.46 17.71
C GLU A 115 -25.40 -13.28 16.76
N HIS A 116 -26.02 -12.20 17.22
CA HIS A 116 -26.25 -11.02 16.43
C HIS A 116 -24.94 -10.31 16.03
N VAL A 117 -23.99 -10.19 16.96
CA VAL A 117 -22.64 -9.66 16.71
C VAL A 117 -21.91 -10.54 15.69
N ARG A 118 -21.95 -11.86 15.85
CA ARG A 118 -21.30 -12.80 14.92
C ARG A 118 -21.83 -12.62 13.50
N ARG A 119 -23.16 -12.63 13.29
CA ARG A 119 -23.78 -12.42 11.98
C ARG A 119 -23.39 -11.08 11.37
N SER A 120 -23.41 -9.99 12.16
CA SER A 120 -23.03 -8.66 11.70
C SER A 120 -21.60 -8.63 11.17
N ARG A 121 -20.65 -9.27 11.89
CA ARG A 121 -19.25 -9.33 11.46
C ARG A 121 -19.02 -10.22 10.24
N GLU A 122 -19.66 -11.38 10.20
CA GLU A 122 -19.58 -12.29 9.06
C GLU A 122 -20.13 -11.63 7.77
N GLU A 123 -21.28 -10.97 7.86
CA GLU A 123 -21.85 -10.25 6.74
C GLU A 123 -20.96 -9.11 6.27
N TRP A 124 -20.42 -8.31 7.21
CA TRP A 124 -19.49 -7.23 6.89
C TRP A 124 -18.22 -7.76 6.20
N LEU A 125 -17.64 -8.84 6.69
CA LEU A 125 -16.48 -9.48 6.08
C LEU A 125 -16.80 -10.04 4.69
N ARG A 126 -17.99 -10.60 4.51
CA ARG A 126 -18.48 -11.10 3.20
C ARG A 126 -18.57 -9.97 2.19
N VAL A 127 -19.20 -8.85 2.55
CA VAL A 127 -19.30 -7.67 1.69
C VAL A 127 -17.92 -7.09 1.38
N ARG A 128 -17.07 -6.92 2.40
CA ARG A 128 -15.71 -6.37 2.22
C ARG A 128 -14.90 -7.20 1.22
N ARG A 129 -14.99 -8.52 1.28
CA ARG A 129 -14.27 -9.46 0.40
C ARG A 129 -14.94 -9.64 -0.97
N ALA A 130 -16.13 -9.09 -1.15
CA ALA A 130 -16.85 -9.22 -2.40
C ALA A 130 -16.05 -8.63 -3.56
N ALA A 131 -16.13 -9.31 -4.70
CA ALA A 131 -15.45 -9.02 -5.94
C ALA A 131 -13.91 -9.26 -5.95
N GLY A 132 -13.22 -9.34 -4.83
CA GLY A 132 -11.79 -9.71 -4.81
C GLY A 132 -10.96 -9.02 -5.91
N ALA A 133 -10.33 -9.79 -6.80
CA ALA A 133 -9.54 -9.28 -7.94
C ALA A 133 -10.38 -8.55 -9.03
N ARG A 134 -11.69 -8.47 -8.90
CA ARG A 134 -12.55 -7.68 -9.80
C ARG A 134 -12.72 -6.22 -9.38
N GLY A 135 -11.80 -5.68 -8.60
CA GLY A 135 -11.85 -4.30 -8.11
C GLY A 135 -12.05 -3.27 -9.21
N ARG A 136 -11.43 -3.46 -10.39
CA ARG A 136 -11.65 -2.58 -11.54
C ARG A 136 -13.09 -2.64 -12.06
N GLU A 137 -13.68 -3.81 -12.19
CA GLU A 137 -15.08 -3.96 -12.66
C GLU A 137 -16.03 -3.18 -11.76
N LEU A 138 -15.86 -3.23 -10.45
CA LEU A 138 -16.70 -2.48 -9.52
C LEU A 138 -16.47 -0.97 -9.60
N THR A 139 -15.22 -0.52 -9.77
CA THR A 139 -14.92 0.89 -10.03
C THR A 139 -15.59 1.38 -11.30
N GLU A 140 -15.51 0.61 -12.38
CA GLU A 140 -16.16 0.93 -13.65
C GLU A 140 -17.70 0.93 -13.52
N LEU A 141 -18.29 -0.06 -12.85
CA LEU A 141 -19.72 -0.08 -12.56
C LEU A 141 -20.16 1.13 -11.72
N ALA A 142 -19.38 1.50 -10.70
CA ALA A 142 -19.65 2.69 -9.90
C ALA A 142 -19.54 3.99 -10.72
N ALA A 143 -18.66 4.03 -11.73
CA ALA A 143 -18.55 5.18 -12.63
C ALA A 143 -19.83 5.41 -13.47
N TRP A 144 -20.60 4.37 -13.73
CA TRP A 144 -21.90 4.49 -14.45
C TRP A 144 -22.94 5.28 -13.68
N LEU A 145 -22.81 5.43 -12.37
CA LEU A 145 -23.68 6.30 -11.57
C LEU A 145 -23.52 7.79 -11.93
N TYR A 146 -22.41 8.16 -12.53
CA TYR A 146 -22.09 9.54 -12.84
C TYR A 146 -22.24 9.85 -14.33
N PRO A 147 -22.61 11.09 -14.70
CA PRO A 147 -22.74 11.46 -16.11
C PRO A 147 -21.39 11.35 -16.84
N VAL A 148 -21.44 11.16 -18.16
CA VAL A 148 -20.24 11.03 -19.01
C VAL A 148 -19.28 12.21 -18.84
N SER A 149 -19.81 13.43 -18.65
CA SER A 149 -19.01 14.65 -18.41
C SER A 149 -18.15 14.62 -17.13
N LYS A 150 -18.44 13.70 -16.21
CA LYS A 150 -17.66 13.49 -14.97
C LYS A 150 -16.78 12.25 -15.05
N ARG A 151 -16.65 11.62 -16.23
CA ARG A 151 -15.76 10.46 -16.42
C ARG A 151 -14.52 10.88 -17.21
N ALA A 152 -13.36 10.41 -16.79
CA ALA A 152 -12.12 10.57 -17.54
C ALA A 152 -12.20 9.83 -18.90
N PRO A 153 -11.37 10.17 -19.88
CA PRO A 153 -11.27 9.43 -21.14
C PRO A 153 -11.13 7.92 -20.91
N GLY A 154 -11.92 7.12 -21.63
CA GLY A 154 -12.02 5.68 -21.42
C GLY A 154 -13.11 5.24 -20.43
N GLY A 155 -13.61 6.14 -19.56
CA GLY A 155 -14.75 5.88 -18.68
C GLY A 155 -14.44 5.05 -17.44
N HIS A 156 -13.17 4.75 -17.18
CA HIS A 156 -12.75 3.86 -16.09
C HIS A 156 -12.74 4.53 -14.71
N VAL A 157 -12.51 5.84 -14.67
CA VAL A 157 -12.43 6.66 -13.45
C VAL A 157 -13.16 7.98 -13.64
N LEU A 158 -13.39 8.70 -12.55
CA LEU A 158 -14.02 10.01 -12.56
C LEU A 158 -12.98 11.13 -12.65
N THR A 159 -13.41 12.28 -13.16
CA THR A 159 -12.67 13.54 -13.15
C THR A 159 -13.63 14.71 -12.95
N GLY A 160 -13.19 15.72 -12.19
CA GLY A 160 -13.93 16.97 -11.98
C GLY A 160 -13.53 18.03 -13.01
N PRO A 161 -14.22 19.18 -12.99
CA PRO A 161 -13.76 20.36 -13.71
C PRO A 161 -12.33 20.70 -13.26
N ASP A 162 -11.45 21.05 -14.19
CA ASP A 162 -10.06 21.43 -13.93
C ASP A 162 -9.18 20.35 -13.25
N TRP A 163 -9.66 19.12 -13.16
CA TRP A 163 -8.91 18.05 -12.50
C TRP A 163 -7.92 17.38 -13.44
N LEU A 164 -8.37 16.93 -14.60
CA LEU A 164 -7.52 16.26 -15.58
C LEU A 164 -7.10 17.23 -16.68
N LEU A 165 -5.82 17.23 -17.01
CA LEU A 165 -5.26 18.07 -18.06
C LEU A 165 -5.41 17.39 -19.43
N ASP A 166 -5.77 18.16 -20.44
CA ASP A 166 -5.80 17.67 -21.82
C ASP A 166 -4.41 17.28 -22.33
N THR A 167 -3.39 18.04 -21.92
CA THR A 167 -1.98 17.79 -22.19
C THR A 167 -1.21 17.84 -20.87
N PRO A 168 -0.29 16.91 -20.61
CA PRO A 168 0.48 16.92 -19.37
C PRO A 168 1.40 18.14 -19.30
N VAL A 169 1.63 18.63 -18.10
CA VAL A 169 2.56 19.70 -17.81
C VAL A 169 3.79 19.18 -17.10
N GLU A 170 4.92 19.85 -17.25
CA GLU A 170 6.09 19.50 -16.44
C GLU A 170 5.79 19.65 -14.95
N LEU A 171 6.28 18.72 -14.14
CA LEU A 171 6.01 18.70 -12.68
C LEU A 171 6.37 20.02 -12.00
N ASN A 172 7.41 20.71 -12.49
CA ASN A 172 7.87 22.00 -11.94
C ASN A 172 6.87 23.14 -12.16
N SER A 173 5.99 23.02 -13.14
CA SER A 173 4.97 24.05 -13.44
C SER A 173 3.72 23.90 -12.57
N VAL A 174 3.58 22.79 -11.84
CA VAL A 174 2.48 22.60 -10.89
C VAL A 174 2.75 23.42 -9.64
N ARG A 175 1.81 24.29 -9.30
CA ARG A 175 1.91 25.11 -8.09
C ARG A 175 1.19 24.47 -6.94
N LEU A 176 1.90 24.30 -5.82
CA LEU A 176 1.33 23.84 -4.56
C LEU A 176 1.16 25.04 -3.61
N LYS A 177 0.00 25.13 -2.98
CA LYS A 177 -0.28 26.08 -1.90
C LYS A 177 -0.63 25.33 -0.63
N PHE A 178 0.04 25.63 0.46
CA PHE A 178 -0.29 25.13 1.78
C PHE A 178 -1.20 26.11 2.51
N SER A 179 -2.28 25.62 3.09
CA SER A 179 -3.23 26.41 3.87
C SER A 179 -3.29 25.87 5.30
N GLU A 180 -2.97 26.73 6.26
CA GLU A 180 -3.13 26.43 7.68
C GLU A 180 -4.58 26.63 8.15
N VAL A 181 -5.45 27.17 7.28
CA VAL A 181 -6.85 27.39 7.62
C VAL A 181 -7.60 26.08 7.58
N GLU A 182 -8.06 25.64 8.73
CA GLU A 182 -8.95 24.48 8.82
C GLU A 182 -10.24 24.76 8.05
N ARG A 183 -10.53 23.90 7.07
CA ARG A 183 -11.83 23.91 6.38
C ARG A 183 -12.64 22.71 6.89
N PRO A 184 -13.76 22.94 7.59
CA PRO A 184 -14.59 21.86 8.07
C PRO A 184 -15.14 21.05 6.87
N VAL A 185 -15.16 19.75 7.02
CA VAL A 185 -15.88 18.85 6.11
C VAL A 185 -17.18 18.44 6.77
N SER A 186 -18.24 18.35 5.99
CA SER A 186 -19.49 17.77 6.47
C SER A 186 -19.19 16.35 6.99
N LYS A 187 -19.35 16.15 8.31
CA LYS A 187 -19.13 14.83 8.91
C LYS A 187 -20.16 13.86 8.33
N LEU A 188 -19.70 12.97 7.48
CA LEU A 188 -20.51 11.86 6.99
C LEU A 188 -20.73 10.89 8.15
N LYS A 189 -21.99 10.63 8.45
CA LYS A 189 -22.34 9.58 9.41
C LYS A 189 -22.54 8.29 8.64
N PRO A 190 -21.76 7.24 8.93
CA PRO A 190 -22.00 5.92 8.35
C PRO A 190 -23.43 5.47 8.65
N VAL A 191 -24.07 4.88 7.68
CA VAL A 191 -25.39 4.25 7.86
C VAL A 191 -25.24 2.87 8.51
N ASP A 192 -26.28 2.41 9.18
CA ASP A 192 -26.22 1.20 10.02
C ASP A 192 -25.69 -0.06 9.34
N HIS A 193 -25.93 -0.20 8.04
CA HIS A 193 -25.47 -1.39 7.28
C HIS A 193 -23.98 -1.34 6.86
N VAL A 194 -23.29 -0.21 7.05
CA VAL A 194 -21.90 -0.04 6.59
C VAL A 194 -20.89 -0.54 7.60
N LEU A 195 -21.16 -0.39 8.91
CA LEU A 195 -20.24 -0.77 9.96
C LEU A 195 -20.74 -1.99 10.74
N PRO A 196 -19.85 -2.94 11.09
CA PRO A 196 -20.21 -4.10 11.89
C PRO A 196 -20.38 -3.75 13.37
N LEU A 197 -20.80 -4.74 14.17
CA LEU A 197 -20.92 -4.62 15.62
C LEU A 197 -19.62 -4.98 16.35
N THR A 198 -19.32 -4.20 17.39
CA THR A 198 -18.28 -4.52 18.39
C THR A 198 -18.71 -5.75 19.22
N ALA A 199 -17.82 -6.26 20.07
CA ALA A 199 -18.17 -7.35 21.02
C ALA A 199 -19.31 -6.94 22.00
N ARG A 200 -19.51 -5.65 22.22
CA ARG A 200 -20.56 -5.11 23.11
C ARG A 200 -21.92 -4.92 22.41
N GLY A 201 -22.02 -5.28 21.12
CA GLY A 201 -23.24 -5.06 20.33
C GLY A 201 -23.44 -3.62 19.83
N GLU A 202 -22.47 -2.74 20.01
CA GLU A 202 -22.48 -1.36 19.51
C GLU A 202 -21.84 -1.32 18.10
N ARG A 203 -22.20 -0.34 17.28
CA ARG A 203 -21.52 -0.11 16.00
C ARG A 203 -20.07 0.34 16.23
N TYR A 204 -19.14 -0.15 15.38
CA TYR A 204 -17.79 0.42 15.34
C TYR A 204 -17.85 1.91 15.05
N ALA A 205 -16.95 2.69 15.67
CA ALA A 205 -16.90 4.14 15.49
C ALA A 205 -16.30 4.56 14.13
N GLY A 206 -15.56 3.66 13.44
CA GLY A 206 -14.94 3.90 12.14
C GLY A 206 -14.61 2.59 11.44
N TYR A 207 -14.47 2.66 10.13
CA TYR A 207 -14.14 1.52 9.28
C TYR A 207 -12.71 1.00 9.55
N SER A 208 -11.76 1.92 9.73
CA SER A 208 -10.36 1.61 10.10
C SER A 208 -10.28 0.78 11.37
N ARG A 209 -11.12 1.11 12.37
CA ARG A 209 -11.17 0.35 13.62
C ARG A 209 -11.71 -1.07 13.41
N ALA A 210 -12.77 -1.22 12.61
CA ALA A 210 -13.30 -2.54 12.26
C ALA A 210 -12.27 -3.37 11.47
N VAL A 211 -11.54 -2.75 10.53
CA VAL A 211 -10.46 -3.42 9.79
C VAL A 211 -9.34 -3.85 10.71
N ARG A 212 -8.89 -2.98 11.63
CA ARG A 212 -7.83 -3.31 12.60
C ARG A 212 -8.20 -4.52 13.45
N ASP A 213 -9.43 -4.58 13.95
CA ASP A 213 -9.85 -5.62 14.88
C ASP A 213 -10.22 -6.94 14.17
N LEU A 214 -10.87 -6.86 13.00
CA LEU A 214 -11.46 -8.03 12.32
C LEU A 214 -10.62 -8.58 11.16
N VAL A 215 -9.82 -7.72 10.49
CA VAL A 215 -9.00 -8.12 9.32
C VAL A 215 -7.52 -8.22 9.69
N ARG A 216 -7.03 -7.30 10.53
CA ARG A 216 -5.64 -7.23 11.05
C ARG A 216 -4.59 -7.19 9.95
N PRO A 217 -4.67 -6.26 8.99
CA PRO A 217 -3.64 -6.11 7.97
C PRO A 217 -2.31 -5.71 8.63
N ARG A 218 -1.18 -6.01 7.97
CA ARG A 218 0.16 -5.68 8.49
C ARG A 218 0.43 -4.19 8.46
N LEU A 219 -0.05 -3.53 7.42
CA LEU A 219 0.19 -2.12 7.13
C LEU A 219 -1.14 -1.37 7.27
N LEU A 220 -1.43 -0.89 8.47
CA LEU A 220 -2.58 -0.03 8.75
C LEU A 220 -2.22 0.93 9.88
N GLU A 221 -1.62 2.06 9.51
CA GLU A 221 -1.20 3.11 10.43
C GLU A 221 -1.95 4.41 10.14
N ASN A 222 -2.21 5.18 11.19
CA ASN A 222 -2.81 6.50 11.04
C ASN A 222 -1.71 7.55 10.94
N ARG A 223 -1.45 8.02 9.72
CA ARG A 223 -0.43 9.04 9.45
C ARG A 223 -1.06 10.35 9.05
N LEU A 224 -0.30 11.43 9.21
CA LEU A 224 -0.67 12.73 8.68
C LEU A 224 -0.59 12.67 7.15
N SER A 225 -1.58 13.25 6.47
CA SER A 225 -1.65 13.33 5.01
C SER A 225 -2.01 14.74 4.56
N TYR A 226 -1.60 15.14 3.36
CA TYR A 226 -2.01 16.43 2.79
C TYR A 226 -3.42 16.32 2.21
N ARG A 227 -4.32 17.13 2.75
CA ARG A 227 -5.72 17.19 2.35
C ARG A 227 -5.91 18.17 1.19
N LEU A 228 -6.49 17.72 0.09
CA LEU A 228 -6.88 18.61 -1.02
C LEU A 228 -8.02 19.55 -0.60
N LEU A 229 -7.83 20.84 -0.82
CA LEU A 229 -8.79 21.89 -0.53
C LEU A 229 -9.31 22.59 -1.78
N GLU A 230 -8.53 22.62 -2.86
CA GLU A 230 -8.90 23.31 -4.09
C GLU A 230 -8.05 22.84 -5.27
N VAL A 231 -8.65 22.79 -6.46
CA VAL A 231 -7.98 22.57 -7.75
C VAL A 231 -8.32 23.73 -8.66
N SER A 232 -7.35 24.35 -9.30
CA SER A 232 -7.53 25.46 -10.23
C SER A 232 -6.59 25.33 -11.44
N GLN A 233 -7.09 25.67 -12.62
CA GLN A 233 -6.30 25.75 -13.86
C GLN A 233 -6.25 27.16 -14.47
N CYS A 234 -6.67 28.19 -13.73
CA CYS A 234 -6.76 29.56 -14.29
C CYS A 234 -5.43 30.09 -14.85
N ASN A 235 -4.30 29.73 -14.23
CA ASN A 235 -2.95 30.13 -14.64
C ASN A 235 -1.97 28.93 -14.58
N GLY A 236 -2.36 27.80 -15.16
CA GLY A 236 -1.69 26.52 -14.97
C GLY A 236 -2.24 25.76 -13.75
N LEU A 237 -1.85 24.50 -13.59
CA LEU A 237 -2.35 23.66 -12.50
C LEU A 237 -1.87 24.18 -11.14
N GLU A 238 -2.81 24.51 -10.29
CA GLU A 238 -2.58 24.91 -8.90
C GLU A 238 -3.42 24.05 -7.97
N LEU A 239 -2.78 23.49 -6.95
CA LEU A 239 -3.39 22.62 -5.97
C LEU A 239 -3.20 23.21 -4.57
N THR A 240 -4.30 23.47 -3.86
CA THR A 240 -4.25 23.95 -2.48
C THR A 240 -4.49 22.79 -1.53
N PHE A 241 -3.60 22.65 -0.54
CA PHE A 241 -3.68 21.60 0.47
C PHE A 241 -3.70 22.17 1.89
N GLY A 242 -4.35 21.46 2.77
CA GLY A 242 -4.19 21.52 4.23
C GLY A 242 -3.75 20.16 4.75
N THR A 243 -4.12 19.80 5.97
CA THR A 243 -3.79 18.51 6.57
C THR A 243 -5.03 17.73 6.95
N THR A 244 -4.90 16.42 7.03
CA THR A 244 -5.85 15.43 7.53
C THR A 244 -5.08 14.20 8.01
N THR A 245 -5.77 13.17 8.50
CA THR A 245 -5.15 11.89 8.80
C THR A 245 -5.60 10.81 7.82
N PHE A 246 -4.74 9.81 7.62
CA PHE A 246 -5.05 8.69 6.75
C PHE A 246 -6.37 7.99 7.14
N PHE A 247 -6.62 7.79 8.44
CA PHE A 247 -7.85 7.11 8.88
C PHE A 247 -9.11 7.91 8.64
N GLU A 248 -9.07 9.24 8.71
CA GLU A 248 -10.24 10.06 8.37
C GLU A 248 -10.66 9.87 6.91
N VAL A 249 -9.68 9.84 5.99
CA VAL A 249 -9.92 9.62 4.56
C VAL A 249 -10.30 8.16 4.30
N PHE A 250 -9.57 7.22 4.89
CA PHE A 250 -9.80 5.78 4.75
C PHE A 250 -11.21 5.37 5.19
N ASP A 251 -11.67 5.87 6.33
CA ASP A 251 -13.00 5.57 6.87
C ASP A 251 -14.10 5.96 5.89
N ILE A 252 -14.00 7.13 5.26
CA ILE A 252 -14.98 7.59 4.26
C ILE A 252 -14.91 6.73 2.99
N LYS A 253 -13.73 6.56 2.43
CA LYS A 253 -13.48 5.78 1.21
C LYS A 253 -14.04 4.36 1.33
N GLU A 254 -13.70 3.69 2.41
CA GLU A 254 -14.09 2.30 2.65
C GLU A 254 -15.58 2.14 2.97
N CYS A 255 -16.19 3.10 3.68
CA CYS A 255 -17.63 3.11 3.89
C CYS A 255 -18.40 3.23 2.57
N LEU A 256 -17.95 4.10 1.66
CA LEU A 256 -18.55 4.28 0.32
C LEU A 256 -18.40 3.03 -0.55
N ALA A 257 -17.23 2.42 -0.54
CA ALA A 257 -17.00 1.17 -1.25
C ALA A 257 -17.84 0.03 -0.69
N HIS A 258 -17.96 -0.05 0.64
CA HIS A 258 -18.74 -1.07 1.31
C HIS A 258 -20.24 -0.93 1.00
N GLU A 259 -20.81 0.29 1.07
CA GLU A 259 -22.17 0.58 0.71
C GLU A 259 -22.49 0.11 -0.72
N PHE A 260 -21.63 0.49 -1.69
CA PHE A 260 -21.78 0.09 -3.08
C PHE A 260 -21.72 -1.44 -3.24
N LYS A 261 -20.75 -2.11 -2.63
CA LYS A 261 -20.60 -3.57 -2.67
C LYS A 261 -21.80 -4.29 -2.07
N ALA A 262 -22.33 -3.80 -0.95
CA ALA A 262 -23.51 -4.37 -0.30
C ALA A 262 -24.75 -4.27 -1.22
N ALA A 263 -24.99 -3.09 -1.80
CA ALA A 263 -26.08 -2.86 -2.74
C ALA A 263 -25.92 -3.67 -4.03
N TRP A 264 -24.71 -3.76 -4.58
CA TRP A 264 -24.39 -4.59 -5.75
C TRP A 264 -24.65 -6.07 -5.50
N LEU A 265 -24.27 -6.61 -4.34
CA LEU A 265 -24.56 -7.98 -3.96
C LEU A 265 -26.08 -8.22 -3.79
N ALA A 266 -26.79 -7.26 -3.20
CA ALA A 266 -28.24 -7.35 -3.01
C ALA A 266 -29.01 -7.30 -4.34
N SER A 267 -28.48 -6.59 -5.35
CA SER A 267 -29.06 -6.50 -6.71
C SER A 267 -28.68 -7.66 -7.63
N GLY A 268 -27.99 -8.68 -7.13
CA GLY A 268 -27.52 -9.80 -7.94
C GLY A 268 -26.43 -9.45 -8.95
N GLY A 269 -25.64 -8.42 -8.67
CA GLY A 269 -24.50 -7.99 -9.50
C GLY A 269 -24.80 -6.87 -10.50
N SER A 270 -25.99 -6.27 -10.42
CA SER A 270 -26.37 -5.10 -11.25
C SER A 270 -25.85 -3.80 -10.62
N VAL A 271 -25.77 -2.74 -11.44
CA VAL A 271 -25.46 -1.38 -10.93
C VAL A 271 -26.55 -0.94 -9.97
N PRO A 272 -26.25 -0.60 -8.72
CA PRO A 272 -27.23 -0.14 -7.76
C PRO A 272 -27.85 1.22 -8.15
N ASP A 273 -29.12 1.41 -7.82
CA ASP A 273 -29.74 2.72 -7.89
C ASP A 273 -29.26 3.64 -6.76
N TRP A 274 -29.31 4.96 -6.99
CA TRP A 274 -28.97 5.97 -5.99
C TRP A 274 -29.77 5.85 -4.68
N SER A 275 -31.01 5.35 -4.74
CA SER A 275 -31.83 5.10 -3.55
C SER A 275 -31.26 4.01 -2.63
N ALA A 276 -30.46 3.09 -3.17
CA ALA A 276 -29.78 2.05 -2.41
C ALA A 276 -28.40 2.53 -1.85
N LEU A 277 -28.00 3.77 -2.13
CA LEU A 277 -26.70 4.34 -1.79
C LEU A 277 -26.85 5.65 -0.96
N PRO A 278 -27.50 5.61 0.22
CA PRO A 278 -27.81 6.80 1.00
C PRO A 278 -26.58 7.57 1.46
N LEU A 279 -25.48 6.87 1.83
CA LEU A 279 -24.23 7.54 2.23
C LEU A 279 -23.61 8.30 1.06
N ARG A 280 -23.50 7.62 -0.10
CA ARG A 280 -22.98 8.24 -1.33
C ARG A 280 -23.86 9.39 -1.80
N SER A 281 -25.17 9.27 -1.70
CA SER A 281 -26.13 10.34 -2.05
C SER A 281 -25.95 11.60 -1.20
N THR A 282 -25.54 11.46 0.07
CA THR A 282 -25.30 12.59 0.98
C THR A 282 -24.10 13.45 0.54
N ILE A 283 -23.12 12.85 -0.15
CA ILE A 283 -21.97 13.61 -0.66
C ILE A 283 -22.40 14.58 -1.77
N GLY A 284 -23.30 14.16 -2.66
CA GLY A 284 -23.75 14.94 -3.82
C GLY A 284 -22.62 15.11 -4.84
N ASP A 285 -21.95 16.27 -4.88
CA ASP A 285 -20.78 16.46 -5.76
C ASP A 285 -19.50 15.94 -5.10
N PRO A 286 -18.91 14.85 -5.60
CA PRO A 286 -17.72 14.26 -5.01
C PRO A 286 -16.45 15.10 -5.24
N PHE A 287 -16.48 16.07 -6.14
CA PHE A 287 -15.35 16.96 -6.43
C PHE A 287 -15.34 18.23 -5.56
N ASP A 288 -16.34 18.42 -4.74
CA ASP A 288 -16.39 19.52 -3.76
C ASP A 288 -15.63 19.12 -2.47
N PRO A 289 -14.46 19.73 -2.17
CA PRO A 289 -13.68 19.39 -0.97
C PRO A 289 -14.36 19.75 0.36
N ALA A 290 -15.44 20.52 0.33
CA ALA A 290 -16.26 20.78 1.51
C ALA A 290 -17.20 19.61 1.82
N ARG A 291 -17.47 18.73 0.85
CA ARG A 291 -18.36 17.58 0.96
C ARG A 291 -17.60 16.27 1.02
N MET A 292 -16.51 16.13 0.27
CA MET A 292 -15.67 14.94 0.24
C MET A 292 -14.28 15.24 0.78
N LEU A 293 -13.89 14.51 1.82
CA LEU A 293 -12.54 14.58 2.37
C LEU A 293 -11.59 13.79 1.46
N MET A 294 -10.57 14.45 0.93
CA MET A 294 -9.65 13.86 -0.04
C MET A 294 -8.20 14.09 0.37
N SER A 295 -7.40 13.04 0.30
CA SER A 295 -5.94 13.08 0.36
C SER A 295 -5.42 12.37 -0.91
N PRO A 296 -5.22 13.12 -2.02
CA PRO A 296 -4.82 12.50 -3.27
C PRO A 296 -3.35 12.09 -3.24
N GLY A 297 -3.10 10.80 -3.05
CA GLY A 297 -1.79 10.20 -3.20
C GLY A 297 -1.24 10.35 -4.61
N ILE A 298 0.03 10.05 -4.80
CA ILE A 298 0.73 10.14 -6.09
C ILE A 298 0.85 8.73 -6.70
N SER A 299 0.54 8.61 -7.98
CA SER A 299 0.82 7.40 -8.76
C SER A 299 1.62 7.79 -9.99
N THR A 300 2.83 7.30 -10.08
CA THR A 300 3.81 7.65 -11.10
C THR A 300 4.04 6.48 -12.04
N LEU A 301 3.77 6.68 -13.33
CA LEU A 301 4.19 5.74 -14.36
C LEU A 301 5.66 5.98 -14.68
N THR A 302 6.52 5.02 -14.41
CA THR A 302 7.94 5.08 -14.74
C THR A 302 8.20 4.48 -16.11
N ILE A 303 8.73 5.29 -17.04
CA ILE A 303 9.10 4.89 -18.39
C ILE A 303 10.63 4.96 -18.52
N ARG A 304 11.24 3.87 -18.96
CA ARG A 304 12.65 3.79 -19.37
C ARG A 304 12.75 4.18 -20.83
N LYS A 305 13.47 5.27 -21.10
CA LYS A 305 13.67 5.80 -22.45
C LYS A 305 14.93 5.18 -23.04
N ASP A 306 14.77 4.19 -23.90
CA ASP A 306 15.85 3.58 -24.68
C ASP A 306 16.21 4.43 -25.91
N ARG A 307 17.50 4.53 -26.27
CA ARG A 307 18.01 5.29 -27.42
C ARG A 307 17.62 4.67 -28.76
N ARG A 308 17.30 3.38 -28.79
CA ARG A 308 16.88 2.65 -30.00
C ARG A 308 15.38 2.71 -30.23
N GLY A 309 14.64 3.35 -29.32
CA GLY A 309 13.19 3.45 -29.38
C GLY A 309 12.43 2.28 -28.78
N GLU A 310 13.12 1.32 -28.15
CA GLU A 310 12.50 0.19 -27.44
C GLU A 310 12.17 0.59 -25.99
N HIS A 311 11.29 1.59 -25.85
CA HIS A 311 10.92 2.10 -24.54
C HIS A 311 10.18 1.06 -23.71
N ARG A 312 10.34 1.11 -22.39
CA ARG A 312 9.74 0.16 -21.46
C ARG A 312 9.15 0.88 -20.25
N PHE A 313 8.24 0.24 -19.52
CA PHE A 313 7.63 0.83 -18.33
C PHE A 313 7.55 -0.17 -17.17
N MET A 314 7.46 0.37 -15.96
CA MET A 314 7.43 -0.38 -14.72
C MET A 314 6.01 -0.55 -14.20
N MET A 315 5.72 -1.76 -13.70
CA MET A 315 4.44 -2.09 -13.08
C MET A 315 4.64 -2.91 -11.81
N HIS A 316 3.77 -2.73 -10.86
CA HIS A 316 3.74 -3.46 -9.61
C HIS A 316 2.42 -4.21 -9.45
N GLN A 317 2.46 -5.49 -9.07
CA GLN A 317 1.26 -6.25 -8.70
C GLN A 317 1.17 -6.31 -7.18
N ARG A 318 0.15 -5.67 -6.63
CA ARG A 318 -0.08 -5.61 -5.19
C ARG A 318 -0.49 -6.97 -4.61
N ASP A 319 0.10 -7.35 -3.48
CA ASP A 319 -0.34 -8.55 -2.74
C ASP A 319 -1.64 -8.23 -2.00
N GLY A 320 -2.74 -8.84 -2.42
CA GLY A 320 -4.06 -8.66 -1.82
C GLY A 320 -4.19 -9.09 -0.35
N ARG A 321 -3.15 -9.71 0.22
CA ARG A 321 -3.09 -10.07 1.64
C ARG A 321 -2.31 -9.07 2.48
N ALA A 322 -1.41 -8.31 1.86
CA ALA A 322 -0.55 -7.35 2.54
C ALA A 322 -1.20 -5.97 2.66
N VAL A 323 -1.95 -5.57 1.63
CA VAL A 323 -2.52 -4.22 1.54
C VAL A 323 -4.01 -4.18 1.91
N ALA A 324 -4.44 -3.05 2.46
CA ALA A 324 -5.82 -2.84 2.87
C ALA A 324 -6.78 -2.64 1.68
N ASP A 325 -6.25 -2.20 0.50
CA ASP A 325 -7.04 -1.88 -0.69
C ASP A 325 -6.28 -2.25 -1.99
N GLY A 326 -7.02 -2.54 -3.07
CA GLY A 326 -6.48 -2.75 -4.43
C GLY A 326 -5.64 -4.00 -4.64
N GLY A 327 -5.69 -4.98 -3.74
CA GLY A 327 -4.90 -6.21 -3.84
C GLY A 327 -5.23 -7.07 -5.06
N GLY A 328 -4.18 -7.65 -5.67
CA GLY A 328 -4.27 -8.57 -6.81
C GLY A 328 -4.24 -7.90 -8.18
N MET A 329 -4.35 -6.57 -8.25
CA MET A 329 -4.27 -5.82 -9.51
C MET A 329 -2.86 -5.25 -9.76
N CYS A 330 -2.54 -5.02 -11.03
CA CYS A 330 -1.34 -4.31 -11.43
C CYS A 330 -1.57 -2.80 -11.39
N THR A 331 -0.63 -2.09 -10.79
CA THR A 331 -0.61 -0.63 -10.68
C THR A 331 0.69 -0.07 -11.27
N VAL A 332 0.65 1.17 -11.71
CA VAL A 332 1.88 1.92 -12.02
C VAL A 332 2.71 2.09 -10.75
N MET A 333 4.03 2.21 -10.91
CA MET A 333 4.93 2.43 -9.78
C MET A 333 5.96 3.52 -10.10
N PRO A 334 6.40 4.27 -9.08
CA PRO A 334 5.99 4.18 -7.67
C PRO A 334 4.62 4.82 -7.41
N SER A 335 3.99 4.43 -6.29
CA SER A 335 2.69 4.97 -5.89
C SER A 335 2.57 4.98 -4.37
N GLY A 336 2.25 6.12 -3.80
CA GLY A 336 2.07 6.27 -2.35
C GLY A 336 1.18 7.44 -1.96
N GLU A 337 0.97 7.57 -0.67
CA GLU A 337 0.21 8.69 -0.10
C GLU A 337 1.03 9.99 -0.19
N PHE A 338 0.36 11.10 -0.50
CA PHE A 338 0.99 12.41 -0.41
C PHE A 338 0.96 12.86 1.06
N GLN A 339 2.09 12.65 1.75
CA GLN A 339 2.20 12.82 3.20
C GLN A 339 3.60 13.31 3.59
N PRO A 340 3.75 13.97 4.75
CA PRO A 340 5.08 14.27 5.30
C PRO A 340 5.73 13.00 5.87
N SER A 341 7.06 13.01 5.97
CA SER A 341 7.84 11.92 6.58
C SER A 341 7.66 11.84 8.10
N SER A 342 7.22 12.92 8.75
CA SER A 342 6.96 12.92 10.20
C SER A 342 5.86 13.92 10.58
N LEU A 343 5.48 13.92 11.86
CA LEU A 343 4.54 14.89 12.45
C LEU A 343 5.21 16.23 12.83
N ALA A 344 6.53 16.34 12.71
CA ALA A 344 7.23 17.58 13.03
C ALA A 344 6.84 18.70 12.04
N ALA A 345 6.56 19.89 12.54
CA ALA A 345 6.14 21.02 11.71
C ALA A 345 7.16 21.34 10.59
N VAL A 346 8.44 21.14 10.85
CA VAL A 346 9.51 21.33 9.85
C VAL A 346 9.35 20.34 8.70
N ASP A 347 9.02 19.07 8.96
CA ASP A 347 8.86 18.06 7.93
C ASP A 347 7.54 18.25 7.16
N VAL A 348 6.47 18.69 7.83
CA VAL A 348 5.21 19.04 7.15
C VAL A 348 5.43 20.10 6.06
N HIS A 349 6.32 21.05 6.27
CA HIS A 349 6.64 22.07 5.25
C HIS A 349 7.75 21.61 4.30
N ASN A 350 8.79 20.94 4.81
CA ASN A 350 9.91 20.45 3.99
C ASN A 350 9.45 19.43 2.97
N ASP A 351 8.56 18.52 3.35
CA ASP A 351 8.07 17.44 2.49
C ASP A 351 6.87 17.83 1.62
N PHE A 352 6.37 19.06 1.74
CA PHE A 352 5.27 19.58 0.91
C PHE A 352 5.75 19.86 -0.52
N SER A 353 6.07 18.78 -1.23
CA SER A 353 6.58 18.77 -2.59
C SER A 353 6.23 17.46 -3.27
N LEU A 354 5.62 17.52 -4.44
CA LEU A 354 5.33 16.32 -5.23
C LEU A 354 6.61 15.56 -5.58
N TRP A 355 7.66 16.28 -5.93
CA TRP A 355 8.94 15.67 -6.28
C TRP A 355 9.58 14.95 -5.10
N ARG A 356 9.62 15.56 -3.92
CA ARG A 356 10.17 14.92 -2.71
C ARG A 356 9.38 13.67 -2.32
N ASN A 357 8.05 13.72 -2.45
CA ASN A 357 7.22 12.53 -2.24
C ASN A 357 7.57 11.44 -3.26
N ILE A 358 7.63 11.76 -4.55
CA ILE A 358 8.00 10.80 -5.60
C ILE A 358 9.39 10.19 -5.33
N MET A 359 10.37 10.98 -4.88
CA MET A 359 11.70 10.47 -4.53
C MET A 359 11.65 9.47 -3.37
N ARG A 360 10.83 9.71 -2.34
CA ARG A 360 10.67 8.76 -1.23
C ARG A 360 10.06 7.46 -1.72
N GLU A 361 9.00 7.51 -2.50
CA GLU A 361 8.38 6.33 -3.07
C GLU A 361 9.35 5.53 -3.97
N TYR A 362 10.22 6.20 -4.75
CA TYR A 362 11.30 5.52 -5.47
C TYR A 362 12.30 4.84 -4.53
N SER A 363 12.64 5.49 -3.43
CA SER A 363 13.54 4.93 -2.42
C SER A 363 12.95 3.67 -1.78
N GLU A 364 11.67 3.70 -1.49
CA GLU A 364 10.95 2.60 -0.82
C GLU A 364 10.60 1.46 -1.79
N GLU A 365 9.92 1.75 -2.89
CA GLU A 365 9.41 0.72 -3.80
C GLU A 365 10.49 0.14 -4.73
N PHE A 366 11.46 0.95 -5.20
CA PHE A 366 12.48 0.49 -6.15
C PHE A 366 13.75 0.00 -5.46
N LEU A 367 14.19 0.66 -4.40
CA LEU A 367 15.43 0.31 -3.69
C LEU A 367 15.18 -0.51 -2.42
N GLY A 368 13.93 -0.64 -1.97
CA GLY A 368 13.58 -1.41 -0.79
C GLY A 368 14.08 -0.79 0.51
N ASN A 369 14.34 0.52 0.50
CA ASN A 369 14.68 1.24 1.71
C ASN A 369 13.49 1.22 2.69
N PRO A 370 13.72 1.32 4.00
CA PRO A 370 12.64 1.46 4.96
C PRO A 370 11.77 2.67 4.63
N GLU A 371 10.49 2.57 4.93
CA GLU A 371 9.55 3.68 4.80
C GLU A 371 10.06 4.89 5.60
N HIS A 372 10.04 6.05 4.97
CA HIS A 372 10.46 7.31 5.60
C HIS A 372 9.33 7.83 6.49
N ASP A 373 9.17 7.20 7.65
CA ASP A 373 8.05 7.35 8.59
C ASP A 373 8.37 8.27 9.78
N GLY A 374 9.53 8.96 9.75
CA GLY A 374 9.99 9.82 10.84
C GLY A 374 10.48 9.06 12.08
N ALA A 375 10.68 7.74 11.98
CA ALA A 375 11.37 6.97 13.04
C ALA A 375 12.85 7.38 13.17
N GLY A 376 13.37 8.13 12.20
CA GLY A 376 14.68 8.78 12.26
C GLY A 376 14.68 9.99 13.21
N THR A 377 15.86 10.33 13.71
CA THR A 377 16.07 11.46 14.66
C THR A 377 16.21 12.82 13.99
N SER A 378 16.24 12.88 12.64
CA SER A 378 16.45 14.11 11.87
C SER A 378 15.60 14.12 10.60
N SER A 379 15.20 15.33 10.17
CA SER A 379 14.54 15.55 8.87
C SER A 379 15.41 15.06 7.72
N ILE A 380 14.76 14.65 6.62
CA ILE A 380 15.44 14.17 5.41
C ILE A 380 16.17 15.35 4.74
N ASP A 381 17.47 15.19 4.51
CA ASP A 381 18.24 16.09 3.67
C ASP A 381 18.24 15.61 2.21
N TYR A 382 17.29 16.13 1.43
CA TYR A 382 17.12 15.74 0.02
C TYR A 382 18.29 16.19 -0.88
N ALA A 383 19.11 17.13 -0.45
CA ALA A 383 20.24 17.64 -1.23
C ALA A 383 21.51 16.78 -1.05
N GLU A 384 21.74 16.25 0.15
CA GLU A 384 22.99 15.57 0.48
C GLU A 384 22.85 14.07 0.71
N GLN A 385 21.64 13.60 1.10
CA GLN A 385 21.40 12.20 1.42
C GLN A 385 21.11 11.36 0.17
N GLU A 386 21.77 10.20 0.05
CA GLU A 386 21.39 9.21 -0.98
C GLU A 386 20.14 8.43 -0.56
N PRO A 387 19.28 8.05 -1.52
CA PRO A 387 19.43 8.19 -2.98
C PRO A 387 18.96 9.54 -3.54
N PHE A 388 18.45 10.45 -2.71
CA PHE A 388 17.77 11.67 -3.13
C PHE A 388 18.70 12.61 -3.90
N ARG A 389 19.96 12.77 -3.45
CA ARG A 389 20.98 13.55 -4.17
C ARG A 389 21.18 13.04 -5.60
N SER A 390 21.26 11.72 -5.78
CA SER A 390 21.43 11.13 -7.11
C SER A 390 20.18 11.33 -8.00
N PHE A 391 18.99 11.33 -7.43
CA PHE A 391 17.75 11.64 -8.16
C PHE A 391 17.69 13.11 -8.58
N GLU A 392 18.06 14.03 -7.67
CA GLU A 392 18.14 15.47 -7.99
C GLU A 392 19.16 15.75 -9.09
N GLN A 393 20.34 15.13 -9.04
CA GLN A 393 21.35 15.29 -10.09
C GLN A 393 20.84 14.80 -11.45
N ALA A 394 20.22 13.61 -11.50
CA ALA A 394 19.67 13.09 -12.74
C ALA A 394 18.57 13.99 -13.34
N ARG A 395 17.77 14.61 -12.47
CA ARG A 395 16.75 15.59 -12.87
C ARG A 395 17.36 16.89 -13.36
N ALA A 396 18.36 17.43 -12.67
CA ALA A 396 19.10 18.64 -13.09
C ALA A 396 19.78 18.46 -14.45
N ASP A 397 20.28 17.25 -14.72
CA ASP A 397 20.88 16.87 -16.02
C ASP A 397 19.83 16.67 -17.14
N GLY A 398 18.54 16.79 -16.84
CA GLY A 398 17.44 16.56 -17.80
C GLY A 398 17.23 15.10 -18.19
N ARG A 399 17.88 14.16 -17.51
CA ARG A 399 17.85 12.71 -17.78
C ARG A 399 16.80 11.97 -16.92
N PHE A 400 16.14 12.69 -16.01
CA PHE A 400 15.00 12.25 -15.21
C PHE A 400 13.93 13.34 -15.30
N ARG A 401 12.97 13.18 -16.22
CA ARG A 401 11.93 14.16 -16.47
C ARG A 401 10.60 13.69 -15.93
N LEU A 402 9.78 14.62 -15.43
CA LEU A 402 8.49 14.33 -14.82
C LEU A 402 7.39 15.25 -15.37
N TRP A 403 6.25 14.62 -15.62
CA TRP A 403 5.03 15.29 -16.05
C TRP A 403 3.86 14.99 -15.11
N HIS A 404 2.94 15.91 -15.02
CA HIS A 404 1.71 15.81 -14.26
C HIS A 404 0.49 15.90 -15.17
N TYR A 405 -0.42 14.95 -15.06
CA TYR A 405 -1.66 14.88 -15.83
C TYR A 405 -2.87 15.46 -15.10
N GLY A 406 -2.69 15.93 -13.87
CA GLY A 406 -3.79 16.34 -13.00
C GLY A 406 -4.26 15.19 -12.09
N LEU A 407 -5.54 15.22 -11.74
CA LEU A 407 -6.14 14.32 -10.77
C LEU A 407 -7.25 13.48 -11.41
N VAL A 408 -7.43 12.28 -10.87
CA VAL A 408 -8.60 11.43 -11.13
C VAL A 408 -9.15 10.92 -9.80
N MET A 409 -10.39 10.41 -9.85
CA MET A 409 -11.05 9.85 -8.67
C MET A 409 -11.53 8.43 -8.99
N ASP A 410 -11.23 7.49 -8.12
CA ASP A 410 -11.79 6.15 -8.15
C ASP A 410 -13.30 6.23 -7.87
N ALA A 411 -14.12 5.67 -8.74
CA ALA A 411 -15.57 5.83 -8.62
C ALA A 411 -16.17 4.96 -7.50
N LEU A 412 -15.52 3.88 -7.11
CA LEU A 412 -16.00 2.99 -6.06
C LEU A 412 -15.81 3.61 -4.67
N THR A 413 -14.62 4.14 -4.42
CA THR A 413 -14.21 4.68 -3.12
C THR A 413 -14.38 6.21 -3.01
N LEU A 414 -14.50 6.92 -4.13
CA LEU A 414 -14.33 8.37 -4.28
C LEU A 414 -12.95 8.87 -3.78
N GLY A 415 -11.96 7.99 -3.80
CA GLY A 415 -10.57 8.34 -3.51
C GLY A 415 -9.94 9.08 -4.66
N ALA A 416 -9.46 10.29 -4.41
CA ALA A 416 -8.71 11.08 -5.39
C ALA A 416 -7.24 10.64 -5.45
N SER A 417 -6.61 10.82 -6.62
CA SER A 417 -5.18 10.56 -6.80
C SER A 417 -4.58 11.39 -7.93
N GLN A 418 -3.34 11.80 -7.77
CA GLN A 418 -2.56 12.55 -8.74
C GLN A 418 -1.92 11.60 -9.74
N ARG A 419 -1.89 12.00 -11.02
CA ARG A 419 -1.34 11.20 -12.12
C ARG A 419 -0.06 11.82 -12.65
N THR A 420 1.05 11.12 -12.47
CA THR A 420 2.37 11.58 -12.89
C THR A 420 3.05 10.55 -13.79
N VAL A 421 3.91 11.04 -14.68
CA VAL A 421 4.76 10.20 -15.53
C VAL A 421 6.20 10.62 -15.32
N ALA A 422 7.06 9.67 -15.06
CA ALA A 422 8.49 9.83 -14.98
C ALA A 422 9.14 9.17 -16.19
N VAL A 423 10.00 9.87 -16.91
CA VAL A 423 10.79 9.33 -18.00
C VAL A 423 12.26 9.43 -17.64
N LEU A 424 12.92 8.29 -17.59
CA LEU A 424 14.35 8.17 -17.29
C LEU A 424 15.08 7.60 -18.52
N ASP A 425 16.22 8.18 -18.85
CA ASP A 425 17.15 7.55 -19.78
C ASP A 425 17.54 6.17 -19.24
N ASP A 426 17.61 5.17 -20.11
CA ASP A 426 17.85 3.77 -19.74
C ASP A 426 19.12 3.59 -18.90
N GLU A 427 20.24 4.25 -19.31
CA GLU A 427 21.50 4.21 -18.56
C GLU A 427 21.39 4.85 -17.17
N ILE A 428 20.57 5.88 -17.01
CA ILE A 428 20.33 6.51 -15.71
C ILE A 428 19.47 5.61 -14.84
N PHE A 429 18.44 5.00 -15.43
CA PHE A 429 17.62 4.03 -14.71
C PHE A 429 18.48 2.90 -14.14
N ASP A 430 19.32 2.27 -14.97
CA ASP A 430 20.20 1.17 -14.52
C ASP A 430 21.18 1.61 -13.42
N ARG A 431 21.69 2.84 -13.49
CA ARG A 431 22.58 3.40 -12.46
C ARG A 431 21.87 3.67 -11.14
N LEU A 432 20.70 4.32 -11.20
CA LEU A 432 19.95 4.72 -10.00
C LEU A 432 19.33 3.51 -9.29
N PHE A 433 18.92 2.49 -10.05
CA PHE A 433 18.19 1.33 -9.54
C PHE A 433 18.97 0.01 -9.71
N THR A 434 20.31 0.07 -9.57
CA THR A 434 21.17 -1.14 -9.62
C THR A 434 20.72 -2.22 -8.64
N GLY A 435 20.12 -1.83 -7.52
CA GLY A 435 19.57 -2.71 -6.50
C GLY A 435 18.05 -2.91 -6.59
N LEU A 436 17.43 -2.76 -7.77
CA LEU A 436 15.98 -2.88 -7.96
C LEU A 436 15.41 -4.11 -7.25
N VAL A 437 14.49 -3.88 -6.31
CA VAL A 437 13.82 -4.92 -5.54
C VAL A 437 12.63 -5.45 -6.32
N ALA A 438 12.75 -6.68 -6.82
CA ALA A 438 11.67 -7.32 -7.58
C ALA A 438 10.43 -7.68 -6.73
N THR A 439 10.55 -7.69 -5.40
CA THR A 439 9.48 -8.02 -4.47
C THR A 439 9.68 -7.24 -3.17
N ASN A 440 8.69 -6.48 -2.75
CA ASN A 440 8.64 -5.77 -1.47
C ASN A 440 7.49 -6.28 -0.59
N ASP A 441 7.25 -5.63 0.55
CA ASP A 441 6.18 -6.02 1.48
C ASP A 441 4.76 -5.79 0.92
N GLU A 442 4.62 -4.98 -0.14
CA GLU A 442 3.33 -4.66 -0.78
C GLU A 442 3.01 -5.55 -1.99
N GLY A 443 4.02 -6.16 -2.64
CA GLY A 443 3.82 -6.97 -3.84
C GLY A 443 5.09 -7.27 -4.63
N HIS A 444 4.96 -7.42 -5.94
CA HIS A 444 6.07 -7.74 -6.83
C HIS A 444 6.01 -6.98 -8.16
N VAL A 445 7.18 -6.73 -8.73
CA VAL A 445 7.31 -6.08 -10.04
C VAL A 445 6.87 -7.04 -11.15
N VAL A 446 6.06 -6.55 -12.07
CA VAL A 446 5.57 -7.30 -13.23
C VAL A 446 6.52 -7.11 -14.42
N GLY A 447 6.89 -8.20 -15.07
CA GLY A 447 7.79 -8.16 -16.21
C GLY A 447 7.42 -9.13 -17.31
N GLU A 448 8.07 -9.00 -18.46
CA GLU A 448 7.89 -9.85 -19.64
C GLU A 448 9.26 -10.30 -20.19
N GLY A 449 9.34 -11.55 -20.63
CA GLY A 449 10.54 -12.08 -21.25
C GLY A 449 11.76 -12.20 -20.32
N GLY A 450 11.54 -12.44 -19.02
CA GLY A 450 12.61 -12.54 -18.01
C GLY A 450 13.14 -11.18 -17.52
N ARG A 451 12.54 -10.08 -17.94
CA ARG A 451 12.81 -8.71 -17.47
C ARG A 451 11.80 -8.30 -16.41
N THR A 452 12.14 -7.28 -15.63
CA THR A 452 11.28 -6.66 -14.60
C THR A 452 10.49 -5.45 -15.11
N ASP A 453 10.36 -5.30 -16.44
CA ASP A 453 9.68 -4.21 -17.10
C ASP A 453 8.87 -4.69 -18.32
N MET A 454 7.94 -3.87 -18.79
CA MET A 454 7.03 -4.16 -19.91
C MET A 454 7.36 -3.27 -21.11
N PRO A 455 7.22 -3.76 -22.36
CA PRO A 455 7.34 -2.89 -23.54
C PRO A 455 6.31 -1.76 -23.50
N PHE A 456 6.74 -0.50 -23.74
CA PHE A 456 5.82 0.63 -23.81
C PHE A 456 5.21 0.71 -25.22
N THR A 457 4.24 -0.17 -25.46
CA THR A 457 3.49 -0.26 -26.73
C THR A 457 2.00 -0.41 -26.45
N SER A 458 1.16 -0.08 -27.46
CA SER A 458 -0.29 -0.23 -27.36
C SER A 458 -0.68 -1.68 -27.06
N GLU A 459 -0.04 -2.61 -27.77
CA GLU A 459 -0.31 -4.06 -27.65
C GLU A 459 0.03 -4.60 -26.26
N ALA A 460 1.11 -4.11 -25.64
CA ALA A 460 1.47 -4.50 -24.28
C ALA A 460 0.45 -3.96 -23.26
N ILE A 461 -0.02 -2.72 -23.45
CA ILE A 461 -1.08 -2.12 -22.62
C ILE A 461 -2.38 -2.92 -22.76
N ASP A 462 -2.76 -3.30 -24.00
CA ASP A 462 -3.98 -4.10 -24.26
C ASP A 462 -3.89 -5.48 -23.60
N ARG A 463 -2.74 -6.14 -23.65
CA ARG A 463 -2.54 -7.44 -22.97
C ARG A 463 -2.62 -7.33 -21.43
N LEU A 464 -2.16 -6.22 -20.87
CA LEU A 464 -2.20 -5.97 -19.42
C LEU A 464 -3.57 -5.52 -18.93
N GLU A 465 -4.39 -4.93 -19.80
CA GLU A 465 -5.66 -4.29 -19.44
C GLU A 465 -6.53 -5.10 -18.45
N PRO A 466 -6.74 -6.43 -18.62
CA PRO A 466 -7.57 -7.19 -17.69
C PRO A 466 -7.04 -7.23 -16.24
N ARG A 467 -5.75 -6.95 -16.06
CA ARG A 467 -5.06 -7.00 -14.75
C ARG A 467 -4.83 -5.62 -14.15
N LEU A 468 -5.06 -4.54 -14.92
CA LEU A 468 -4.76 -3.17 -14.50
C LEU A 468 -5.85 -2.60 -13.59
N SER A 469 -5.46 -1.81 -12.59
CA SER A 469 -6.40 -0.92 -11.90
C SER A 469 -6.95 0.12 -12.88
N ALA A 470 -8.18 0.57 -12.62
CA ALA A 470 -8.86 1.56 -13.48
C ALA A 470 -8.03 2.83 -13.69
N SER A 471 -7.42 3.31 -12.63
CA SER A 471 -6.59 4.52 -12.66
C SER A 471 -5.25 4.33 -13.37
N SER A 472 -4.63 3.14 -13.24
CA SER A 472 -3.40 2.82 -13.98
C SER A 472 -3.63 2.64 -15.46
N LEU A 473 -4.75 2.01 -15.84
CA LEU A 473 -5.16 1.90 -17.24
C LEU A 473 -5.37 3.29 -17.86
N THR A 474 -6.09 4.17 -17.17
CA THR A 474 -6.29 5.56 -17.62
C THR A 474 -4.95 6.26 -17.85
N LEU A 475 -4.02 6.18 -16.88
CA LEU A 475 -2.71 6.84 -17.02
C LEU A 475 -1.88 6.25 -18.16
N LEU A 476 -1.84 4.94 -18.33
CA LEU A 476 -1.13 4.28 -19.42
C LEU A 476 -1.67 4.71 -20.80
N ARG A 477 -3.00 4.80 -20.95
CA ARG A 477 -3.63 5.26 -22.20
C ARG A 477 -3.33 6.72 -22.49
N LEU A 478 -3.35 7.59 -21.48
CA LEU A 478 -2.96 8.99 -21.61
C LEU A 478 -1.48 9.13 -21.98
N ALA A 479 -0.59 8.42 -21.28
CA ALA A 479 0.84 8.44 -21.57
C ALA A 479 1.15 7.91 -22.98
N TRP A 480 0.45 6.86 -23.43
CA TRP A 480 0.60 6.35 -24.80
C TRP A 480 0.12 7.35 -25.86
N ARG A 481 -1.01 8.04 -25.62
CA ARG A 481 -1.50 9.13 -26.47
C ARG A 481 -0.43 10.20 -26.65
N ASP A 482 0.19 10.62 -25.55
CA ASP A 482 1.11 11.75 -25.50
C ASP A 482 2.60 11.33 -25.58
N ARG A 483 2.88 10.07 -25.98
CA ARG A 483 4.23 9.49 -25.98
C ARG A 483 5.28 10.30 -26.75
N GLN A 484 4.88 11.01 -27.81
CA GLN A 484 5.81 11.87 -28.57
C GLN A 484 6.29 13.06 -27.74
N LEU A 485 5.41 13.67 -26.95
CA LEU A 485 5.77 14.74 -26.02
C LEU A 485 6.64 14.21 -24.86
N LEU A 486 6.28 13.07 -24.30
CA LEU A 486 6.98 12.50 -23.15
C LEU A 486 8.39 12.02 -23.49
N LEU A 487 8.56 11.44 -24.68
CA LEU A 487 9.79 10.77 -25.13
C LEU A 487 10.65 11.67 -26.04
N GLY A 488 10.12 12.79 -26.45
CA GLY A 488 10.76 13.79 -27.33
C GLY A 488 12.02 14.44 -26.79
#